data_93a56f290c0db1256ddd382c3c2e3fb2
#
_entry.id   93a56f290c0db1256ddd382c3c2e3fb2
#
_cell.length_a   1.000
_cell.length_b   1.000
_cell.length_c   1.000
_cell.angle_alpha   90.00
_cell.angle_beta   90.00
_cell.angle_gamma   90.00
#
_symmetry.space_group_name_H-M   'P 1'
#
loop_
_entity.id
_entity.type
_entity.pdbx_description
1 polymer ?
#
loop_
_entity_poly.entity_id
_entity_poly.type
_entity_poly.pdbx_seq_one_letter_code
_entity_poly.pdbx_strand_id
1 'polypeptide(L)'
;MAIIRTLQIGNVTLENNLILAPMAGVSDLPFRLLCREQGAGLVCMEMVSAKAILYKNRNTEELLTIDSKEHPVSLQLFGSDPDIISEIAKQIEERPFDILDLNMGCPVPKVVNNGEGSALMKNPLLAGKIIEKTAKAIQKPLTVKIRKGFDDAHVNAVEMAKIAQESGAAAVAVHGRTREQYYSGTADWDIITQVKQAVKIPVIGNGDVVDAASALRLFEQTGCDGIMVGRGAQGNPWIFREILAALEDREIPARPNRRELYEMIVRHAQLSCTYKGEYITVREMRKHLAWYTTGLPHAAALRRQINSMETMEELMEGMKLLLEA
;
A
#
# COMPACT_ATOMS: atom_id res chain seq x y z
N MET A 1 6.28 2.50 -26.62
CA MET A 1 6.51 3.85 -26.02
C MET A 1 6.61 3.67 -24.51
N ALA A 2 7.65 4.21 -23.90
CA ALA A 2 7.80 4.12 -22.44
C ALA A 2 6.59 4.76 -21.74
N ILE A 3 5.95 3.98 -20.86
CA ILE A 3 4.74 4.40 -20.09
C ILE A 3 5.14 5.01 -18.75
N ILE A 4 6.42 4.87 -18.39
CA ILE A 4 6.91 5.47 -17.15
C ILE A 4 6.82 6.99 -17.25
N ARG A 5 6.28 7.61 -16.22
CA ARG A 5 6.10 9.06 -16.14
C ARG A 5 6.40 9.53 -14.73
N THR A 6 6.99 10.70 -14.61
CA THR A 6 6.91 11.48 -13.38
C THR A 6 5.43 11.69 -13.05
N LEU A 7 5.04 11.46 -11.82
CA LEU A 7 3.66 11.67 -11.38
C LEU A 7 3.61 12.83 -10.38
N GLN A 8 2.80 13.84 -10.70
CA GLN A 8 2.58 14.98 -9.83
C GLN A 8 1.33 14.76 -8.99
N ILE A 9 1.45 14.80 -7.65
CA ILE A 9 0.34 14.73 -6.70
C ILE A 9 0.40 16.00 -5.82
N GLY A 10 -0.46 16.97 -6.09
CA GLY A 10 -0.37 18.28 -5.46
C GLY A 10 0.98 18.94 -5.75
N ASN A 11 1.75 19.26 -4.73
CA ASN A 11 3.10 19.81 -4.81
C ASN A 11 4.22 18.76 -4.71
N VAL A 12 3.88 17.46 -4.62
CA VAL A 12 4.83 16.35 -4.56
C VAL A 12 5.03 15.74 -5.94
N THR A 13 6.29 15.65 -6.38
CA THR A 13 6.68 15.01 -7.64
C THR A 13 7.28 13.64 -7.36
N LEU A 14 6.69 12.59 -7.90
CA LEU A 14 7.23 11.24 -7.86
C LEU A 14 8.11 11.01 -9.09
N GLU A 15 9.29 10.42 -8.90
CA GLU A 15 10.22 10.08 -9.99
C GLU A 15 9.62 9.10 -11.00
N ASN A 16 8.74 8.23 -10.53
CA ASN A 16 7.98 7.30 -11.35
C ASN A 16 6.58 7.08 -10.75
N ASN A 17 5.72 6.44 -11.51
CA ASN A 17 4.31 6.27 -11.20
C ASN A 17 3.95 4.89 -10.58
N LEU A 18 4.92 4.23 -9.93
CA LEU A 18 4.71 2.98 -9.19
C LEU A 18 4.63 3.23 -7.69
N ILE A 19 3.60 2.70 -7.06
CA ILE A 19 3.24 2.98 -5.68
C ILE A 19 3.08 1.67 -4.90
N LEU A 20 3.72 1.56 -3.73
CA LEU A 20 3.44 0.49 -2.79
C LEU A 20 2.13 0.77 -2.05
N ALA A 21 1.18 -0.16 -2.10
CA ALA A 21 -0.11 -0.02 -1.42
C ALA A 21 0.02 -0.06 0.12
N PRO A 22 -0.86 0.65 0.84
CA PRO A 22 -0.99 0.48 2.28
C PRO A 22 -1.59 -0.89 2.60
N MET A 23 -0.88 -1.70 3.37
CA MET A 23 -1.29 -3.06 3.73
C MET A 23 -1.01 -3.32 5.22
N ALA A 24 -2.06 -3.41 6.04
CA ALA A 24 -1.94 -3.65 7.47
C ALA A 24 -1.15 -4.94 7.78
N GLY A 25 -0.13 -4.81 8.62
CA GLY A 25 0.80 -5.88 8.97
C GLY A 25 1.78 -6.25 7.84
N VAL A 26 1.91 -5.48 6.77
CA VAL A 26 2.80 -5.78 5.63
C VAL A 26 3.66 -4.59 5.24
N SER A 27 3.05 -3.40 5.00
CA SER A 27 3.77 -2.21 4.58
C SER A 27 4.32 -1.42 5.78
N ASP A 28 4.98 -2.14 6.68
CA ASP A 28 5.76 -1.57 7.78
C ASP A 28 7.05 -0.91 7.26
N LEU A 29 7.72 -0.15 8.11
CA LEU A 29 8.91 0.61 7.71
C LEU A 29 10.00 -0.26 7.06
N PRO A 30 10.40 -1.43 7.60
CA PRO A 30 11.38 -2.30 6.94
C PRO A 30 10.98 -2.69 5.53
N PHE A 31 9.73 -3.08 5.32
CA PHE A 31 9.24 -3.50 4.00
C PHE A 31 9.12 -2.33 3.02
N ARG A 32 8.72 -1.14 3.49
CA ARG A 32 8.68 0.07 2.67
C ARG A 32 10.07 0.44 2.15
N LEU A 33 11.10 0.39 3.02
CA LEU A 33 12.50 0.63 2.62
C LEU A 33 12.95 -0.32 1.52
N LEU A 34 12.66 -1.63 1.65
CA LEU A 34 12.99 -2.61 0.61
C LEU A 34 12.28 -2.32 -0.70
N CYS A 35 11.01 -1.96 -0.68
CA CYS A 35 10.26 -1.62 -1.89
C CYS A 35 10.79 -0.31 -2.53
N ARG A 36 11.17 0.68 -1.71
CA ARG A 36 11.78 1.92 -2.20
C ARG A 36 13.13 1.65 -2.88
N GLU A 37 13.98 0.82 -2.28
CA GLU A 37 15.26 0.39 -2.88
C GLU A 37 15.08 -0.37 -4.20
N GLN A 38 13.96 -1.04 -4.39
CA GLN A 38 13.62 -1.72 -5.64
C GLN A 38 12.90 -0.82 -6.65
N GLY A 39 12.75 0.46 -6.37
CA GLY A 39 12.27 1.47 -7.30
C GLY A 39 10.80 1.86 -7.17
N ALA A 40 10.13 1.59 -6.07
CA ALA A 40 8.82 2.19 -5.81
C ALA A 40 8.93 3.71 -5.77
N GLY A 41 8.16 4.43 -6.59
CA GLY A 41 8.15 5.90 -6.66
C GLY A 41 7.50 6.56 -5.44
N LEU A 42 6.56 5.86 -4.79
CA LEU A 42 5.91 6.25 -3.54
C LEU A 42 5.68 4.99 -2.71
N VAL A 43 5.93 5.08 -1.41
CA VAL A 43 5.56 4.01 -0.47
C VAL A 43 4.46 4.51 0.47
N CYS A 44 3.45 3.65 0.71
CA CYS A 44 2.36 3.99 1.63
C CYS A 44 2.53 3.24 2.95
N MET A 45 2.37 3.98 4.05
CA MET A 45 2.36 3.43 5.40
C MET A 45 1.10 2.60 5.64
N GLU A 46 1.11 1.78 6.68
CA GLU A 46 -0.09 1.11 7.16
C GLU A 46 -1.14 2.15 7.60
N MET A 47 -2.41 1.78 7.51
CA MET A 47 -3.48 2.69 7.93
C MET A 47 -3.51 2.89 9.44
N VAL A 48 -3.63 4.14 9.88
CA VAL A 48 -3.65 4.54 11.28
C VAL A 48 -5.01 5.15 11.64
N SER A 49 -5.57 4.75 12.78
CA SER A 49 -6.84 5.30 13.25
C SER A 49 -6.65 6.71 13.80
N ALA A 50 -7.42 7.68 13.28
CA ALA A 50 -7.43 9.04 13.81
C ALA A 50 -7.83 9.05 15.30
N LYS A 51 -8.81 8.23 15.70
CA LYS A 51 -9.18 8.06 17.11
C LYS A 51 -8.06 7.48 17.96
N ALA A 52 -7.27 6.53 17.43
CA ALA A 52 -6.15 5.95 18.18
C ALA A 52 -5.07 7.00 18.46
N ILE A 53 -4.80 7.92 17.52
CA ILE A 53 -3.90 9.06 17.73
C ILE A 53 -4.50 10.01 18.78
N LEU A 54 -5.78 10.38 18.66
CA LEU A 54 -6.48 11.25 19.61
C LEU A 54 -6.36 10.74 21.05
N TYR A 55 -6.53 9.43 21.25
CA TYR A 55 -6.43 8.80 22.58
C TYR A 55 -5.00 8.40 22.96
N LYS A 56 -3.98 8.83 22.21
CA LYS A 56 -2.56 8.58 22.49
C LYS A 56 -2.23 7.10 22.70
N ASN A 57 -2.80 6.23 21.86
CA ASN A 57 -2.53 4.81 21.92
C ASN A 57 -1.04 4.55 21.63
N ARG A 58 -0.35 3.89 22.55
CA ARG A 58 1.10 3.70 22.54
C ARG A 58 1.60 2.98 21.28
N ASN A 59 0.86 2.00 20.80
CA ASN A 59 1.24 1.23 19.59
C ASN A 59 1.09 2.05 18.30
N THR A 60 0.40 3.19 18.35
CA THR A 60 0.18 4.05 17.18
C THR A 60 1.46 4.80 16.80
N GLU A 61 2.29 5.17 17.77
CA GLU A 61 3.55 5.88 17.51
C GLU A 61 4.54 5.04 16.68
N GLU A 62 4.58 3.73 16.90
CA GLU A 62 5.42 2.82 16.10
C GLU A 62 4.99 2.80 14.63
N LEU A 63 3.66 2.83 14.38
CA LEU A 63 3.11 2.88 13.03
C LEU A 63 3.38 4.22 12.32
N LEU A 64 3.66 5.29 13.07
CA LEU A 64 3.94 6.62 12.54
C LEU A 64 5.45 6.88 12.33
N THR A 65 6.30 5.87 12.53
CA THR A 65 7.74 5.98 12.32
C THR A 65 8.06 6.06 10.82
N ILE A 66 8.89 7.04 10.47
CA ILE A 66 9.33 7.32 9.10
C ILE A 66 10.87 7.44 9.09
N ASP A 67 11.52 6.82 8.11
CA ASP A 67 12.94 6.97 7.86
C ASP A 67 13.17 7.90 6.65
N SER A 68 14.22 8.71 6.71
CA SER A 68 14.56 9.66 5.62
C SER A 68 14.81 8.99 4.26
N LYS A 69 15.11 7.70 4.24
CA LYS A 69 15.40 6.94 3.01
C LYS A 69 14.16 6.44 2.29
N GLU A 70 12.98 6.51 2.91
CA GLU A 70 11.74 6.03 2.28
C GLU A 70 10.97 7.10 1.49
N HIS A 71 11.42 8.37 1.53
CA HIS A 71 10.76 9.45 0.81
C HIS A 71 10.76 9.27 -0.73
N PRO A 72 9.67 9.67 -1.39
CA PRO A 72 8.42 10.17 -0.82
C PRO A 72 7.58 9.06 -0.16
N VAL A 73 6.93 9.41 0.95
CA VAL A 73 6.11 8.50 1.74
C VAL A 73 4.72 9.08 2.02
N SER A 74 3.69 8.24 1.88
CA SER A 74 2.30 8.59 2.18
C SER A 74 1.87 7.98 3.51
N LEU A 75 1.34 8.82 4.42
CA LEU A 75 0.72 8.41 5.67
C LEU A 75 -0.78 8.22 5.46
N GLN A 76 -1.32 7.06 5.82
CA GLN A 76 -2.74 6.78 5.63
C GLN A 76 -3.51 6.83 6.95
N LEU A 77 -4.51 7.74 7.04
CA LEU A 77 -5.48 7.81 8.14
C LEU A 77 -6.78 7.10 7.80
N PHE A 78 -7.47 6.60 8.83
CA PHE A 78 -8.86 6.19 8.72
C PHE A 78 -9.69 6.65 9.93
N GLY A 79 -10.99 6.83 9.69
CA GLY A 79 -11.98 7.26 10.66
C GLY A 79 -13.29 7.56 9.94
N SER A 80 -14.34 7.97 10.69
CA SER A 80 -15.64 8.36 10.17
C SER A 80 -16.13 9.71 10.66
N ASP A 81 -15.39 10.35 11.57
CA ASP A 81 -15.73 11.66 12.12
C ASP A 81 -14.91 12.76 11.42
N PRO A 82 -15.56 13.69 10.68
CA PRO A 82 -14.85 14.73 9.94
C PRO A 82 -14.04 15.68 10.82
N ASP A 83 -14.52 15.97 12.05
CA ASP A 83 -13.85 16.88 12.96
C ASP A 83 -12.60 16.23 13.57
N ILE A 84 -12.72 14.99 14.01
CA ILE A 84 -11.58 14.22 14.54
C ILE A 84 -10.50 14.03 13.47
N ILE A 85 -10.88 13.62 12.24
CA ILE A 85 -9.89 13.37 11.18
C ILE A 85 -9.16 14.66 10.80
N SER A 86 -9.87 15.78 10.63
CA SER A 86 -9.25 17.05 10.25
C SER A 86 -8.36 17.62 11.35
N GLU A 87 -8.74 17.48 12.62
CA GLU A 87 -7.92 17.91 13.76
C GLU A 87 -6.65 17.06 13.87
N ILE A 88 -6.78 15.73 13.75
CA ILE A 88 -5.62 14.84 13.77
C ILE A 88 -4.71 15.07 12.58
N ALA A 89 -5.25 15.27 11.37
CA ALA A 89 -4.46 15.60 10.19
C ALA A 89 -3.59 16.84 10.41
N LYS A 90 -4.18 17.91 10.99
CA LYS A 90 -3.47 19.13 11.36
C LYS A 90 -2.40 18.87 12.42
N GLN A 91 -2.71 18.09 13.46
CA GLN A 91 -1.79 17.76 14.54
C GLN A 91 -0.54 17.01 14.05
N ILE A 92 -0.71 16.10 13.06
CA ILE A 92 0.38 15.27 12.56
C ILE A 92 1.09 15.86 11.34
N GLU A 93 0.67 17.01 10.83
CA GLU A 93 1.22 17.61 9.60
C GLU A 93 2.73 17.89 9.68
N GLU A 94 3.24 18.23 10.88
CA GLU A 94 4.66 18.46 11.11
C GLU A 94 5.53 17.20 11.00
N ARG A 95 4.92 16.00 10.97
CA ARG A 95 5.66 14.75 10.76
C ARG A 95 6.20 14.68 9.33
N PRO A 96 7.33 13.97 9.10
CA PRO A 96 8.04 14.00 7.83
C PRO A 96 7.42 13.12 6.73
N PHE A 97 6.09 12.97 6.66
CA PHE A 97 5.44 12.37 5.49
C PHE A 97 5.22 13.42 4.40
N ASP A 98 5.12 12.97 3.14
CA ASP A 98 4.96 13.87 2.00
C ASP A 98 3.49 14.04 1.59
N ILE A 99 2.68 12.99 1.71
CA ILE A 99 1.27 12.94 1.29
C ILE A 99 0.44 12.37 2.44
N LEU A 100 -0.71 12.99 2.73
CA LEU A 100 -1.72 12.39 3.59
C LEU A 100 -2.74 11.64 2.74
N ASP A 101 -3.05 10.39 3.08
CA ASP A 101 -4.04 9.59 2.39
C ASP A 101 -5.21 9.22 3.33
N LEU A 102 -6.43 9.23 2.80
CA LEU A 102 -7.62 8.79 3.53
C LEU A 102 -8.05 7.39 3.07
N ASN A 103 -8.14 6.47 4.02
CA ASN A 103 -8.66 5.13 3.75
C ASN A 103 -10.19 5.13 3.71
N MET A 104 -10.74 4.92 2.52
CA MET A 104 -12.17 4.71 2.28
C MET A 104 -12.44 3.36 1.58
N GLY A 105 -11.50 2.40 1.74
CA GLY A 105 -11.56 1.12 1.05
C GLY A 105 -11.30 -0.13 1.91
N CYS A 106 -10.93 0.00 3.17
CA CYS A 106 -10.65 -1.14 4.04
C CYS A 106 -11.91 -2.01 4.24
N PRO A 107 -11.86 -3.33 3.91
CA PRO A 107 -13.03 -4.19 3.98
C PRO A 107 -13.19 -4.91 5.33
N VAL A 108 -12.22 -4.74 6.24
CA VAL A 108 -12.15 -5.49 7.51
C VAL A 108 -13.37 -5.20 8.38
N PRO A 109 -14.08 -6.23 8.89
CA PRO A 109 -15.32 -6.04 9.67
C PRO A 109 -15.17 -5.08 10.85
N LYS A 110 -14.05 -5.16 11.58
CA LYS A 110 -13.77 -4.26 12.72
C LYS A 110 -13.76 -2.78 12.33
N VAL A 111 -13.32 -2.45 11.12
CA VAL A 111 -13.29 -1.07 10.59
C VAL A 111 -14.68 -0.70 10.06
N VAL A 112 -15.26 -1.57 9.22
CA VAL A 112 -16.55 -1.34 8.55
C VAL A 112 -17.71 -1.19 9.54
N ASN A 113 -17.74 -1.99 10.61
CA ASN A 113 -18.79 -1.93 11.65
C ASN A 113 -18.77 -0.61 12.44
N ASN A 114 -17.65 0.12 12.42
CA ASN A 114 -17.53 1.44 13.01
C ASN A 114 -17.89 2.58 12.02
N GLY A 115 -18.40 2.26 10.84
CA GLY A 115 -18.71 3.25 9.80
C GLY A 115 -17.47 3.79 9.08
N GLU A 116 -16.32 3.13 9.22
CA GLU A 116 -15.01 3.57 8.71
C GLU A 116 -14.59 2.75 7.49
N GLY A 117 -13.52 3.17 6.81
CA GLY A 117 -12.99 2.47 5.64
C GLY A 117 -14.03 2.37 4.52
N SER A 118 -14.27 1.17 4.00
CA SER A 118 -15.22 0.97 2.90
C SER A 118 -16.69 1.24 3.25
N ALA A 119 -17.06 1.37 4.54
CA ALA A 119 -18.38 1.81 4.95
C ALA A 119 -18.70 3.22 4.45
N LEU A 120 -17.70 4.08 4.29
CA LEU A 120 -17.84 5.43 3.76
C LEU A 120 -18.31 5.43 2.28
N MET A 121 -18.09 4.37 1.52
CA MET A 121 -18.64 4.19 0.17
C MET A 121 -20.18 4.21 0.16
N LYS A 122 -20.83 3.86 1.28
CA LYS A 122 -22.30 3.90 1.43
C LYS A 122 -22.83 5.31 1.78
N ASN A 123 -21.94 6.24 2.12
CA ASN A 123 -22.31 7.61 2.49
C ASN A 123 -21.39 8.64 1.81
N PRO A 124 -21.58 8.88 0.49
CA PRO A 124 -20.76 9.81 -0.29
C PRO A 124 -20.72 11.23 0.27
N LEU A 125 -21.82 11.70 0.84
CA LEU A 125 -21.89 13.03 1.45
C LEU A 125 -20.97 13.15 2.68
N LEU A 126 -20.95 12.12 3.53
CA LEU A 126 -20.04 12.09 4.68
C LEU A 126 -18.59 12.00 4.22
N ALA A 127 -18.32 11.16 3.23
CA ALA A 127 -16.98 11.03 2.64
C ALA A 127 -16.48 12.37 2.09
N GLY A 128 -17.31 13.10 1.33
CA GLY A 128 -17.01 14.44 0.83
C GLY A 128 -16.69 15.43 1.97
N LYS A 129 -17.51 15.43 3.02
CA LYS A 129 -17.29 16.28 4.20
C LYS A 129 -15.97 15.98 4.92
N ILE A 130 -15.61 14.69 5.04
CA ILE A 130 -14.32 14.28 5.63
C ILE A 130 -13.17 14.82 4.77
N ILE A 131 -13.23 14.61 3.46
CA ILE A 131 -12.18 15.05 2.52
C ILE A 131 -12.03 16.56 2.55
N GLU A 132 -13.14 17.29 2.43
CA GLU A 132 -13.14 18.76 2.40
C GLU A 132 -12.55 19.38 3.68
N LYS A 133 -12.99 18.91 4.85
CA LYS A 133 -12.46 19.40 6.12
C LYS A 133 -10.98 19.10 6.29
N THR A 134 -10.55 17.89 5.91
CA THR A 134 -9.15 17.48 6.00
C THR A 134 -8.29 18.28 5.02
N ALA A 135 -8.70 18.42 3.75
CA ALA A 135 -7.97 19.20 2.76
C ALA A 135 -7.81 20.69 3.16
N LYS A 136 -8.81 21.27 3.82
CA LYS A 136 -8.73 22.65 4.34
C LYS A 136 -7.85 22.79 5.58
N ALA A 137 -7.62 21.71 6.32
CA ALA A 137 -6.88 21.74 7.58
C ALA A 137 -5.36 21.61 7.42
N ILE A 138 -4.88 21.13 6.26
CA ILE A 138 -3.46 20.84 5.99
C ILE A 138 -2.95 21.51 4.70
N GLN A 139 -1.64 21.69 4.60
CA GLN A 139 -0.97 22.20 3.40
C GLN A 139 -0.42 21.08 2.51
N LYS A 140 -0.12 19.90 3.11
CA LYS A 140 0.33 18.74 2.36
C LYS A 140 -0.77 18.19 1.46
N PRO A 141 -0.43 17.58 0.30
CA PRO A 141 -1.43 16.99 -0.58
C PRO A 141 -2.25 15.92 0.13
N LEU A 142 -3.57 15.96 -0.05
CA LEU A 142 -4.49 14.94 0.42
C LEU A 142 -4.87 14.01 -0.72
N THR A 143 -4.75 12.70 -0.52
CA THR A 143 -5.26 11.67 -1.44
C THR A 143 -6.32 10.81 -0.79
N VAL A 144 -7.06 10.06 -1.60
CA VAL A 144 -8.12 9.17 -1.11
C VAL A 144 -7.98 7.81 -1.77
N LYS A 145 -8.02 6.74 -0.98
CA LYS A 145 -8.04 5.37 -1.49
C LYS A 145 -9.42 4.75 -1.30
N ILE A 146 -10.07 4.38 -2.43
CA ILE A 146 -11.42 3.82 -2.48
C ILE A 146 -11.42 2.41 -3.07
N ARG A 147 -12.58 1.76 -3.01
CA ARG A 147 -12.92 0.55 -3.77
C ARG A 147 -13.89 0.87 -4.91
N LYS A 148 -14.19 -0.13 -5.76
CA LYS A 148 -15.22 -0.09 -6.81
C LYS A 148 -16.60 0.32 -6.24
N GLY A 149 -16.92 -0.16 -5.05
CA GLY A 149 -18.15 0.06 -4.32
C GLY A 149 -18.19 -0.76 -3.04
N PHE A 150 -19.33 -0.74 -2.34
CA PHE A 150 -19.53 -1.56 -1.14
C PHE A 150 -19.85 -3.03 -1.52
N ASP A 151 -20.81 -3.22 -2.41
CA ASP A 151 -21.26 -4.49 -2.98
C ASP A 151 -21.62 -4.29 -4.47
N ASP A 152 -22.05 -5.35 -5.14
CA ASP A 152 -22.35 -5.30 -6.57
C ASP A 152 -23.62 -4.46 -6.89
N ALA A 153 -24.52 -4.26 -5.93
CA ALA A 153 -25.67 -3.38 -6.09
C ALA A 153 -25.30 -1.88 -5.84
N HIS A 154 -24.18 -1.63 -5.19
CA HIS A 154 -23.73 -0.29 -4.79
C HIS A 154 -22.32 -0.01 -5.31
N VAL A 155 -22.16 -0.07 -6.65
CA VAL A 155 -20.93 0.32 -7.36
C VAL A 155 -20.97 1.82 -7.62
N ASN A 156 -20.11 2.58 -6.96
CA ASN A 156 -20.14 4.05 -7.00
C ASN A 156 -18.76 4.73 -7.03
N ALA A 157 -17.70 4.03 -7.47
CA ALA A 157 -16.35 4.61 -7.50
C ALA A 157 -16.26 5.90 -8.32
N VAL A 158 -17.00 6.02 -9.41
CA VAL A 158 -17.02 7.23 -10.25
C VAL A 158 -17.60 8.43 -9.47
N GLU A 159 -18.71 8.24 -8.78
CA GLU A 159 -19.31 9.27 -7.92
C GLU A 159 -18.35 9.68 -6.81
N MET A 160 -17.79 8.70 -6.10
CA MET A 160 -16.83 8.93 -5.03
C MET A 160 -15.58 9.69 -5.49
N ALA A 161 -15.07 9.38 -6.69
CA ALA A 161 -13.91 10.06 -7.24
C ALA A 161 -14.22 11.52 -7.62
N LYS A 162 -15.40 11.81 -8.15
CA LYS A 162 -15.86 13.18 -8.41
C LYS A 162 -15.97 13.97 -7.11
N ILE A 163 -16.62 13.40 -6.10
CA ILE A 163 -16.73 14.00 -4.77
C ILE A 163 -15.33 14.25 -4.17
N ALA A 164 -14.41 13.28 -4.29
CA ALA A 164 -13.04 13.46 -3.79
C ALA A 164 -12.35 14.65 -4.47
N GLN A 165 -12.42 14.75 -5.80
CA GLN A 165 -11.89 15.89 -6.54
C GLN A 165 -12.50 17.22 -6.12
N GLU A 166 -13.84 17.31 -6.05
CA GLU A 166 -14.57 18.52 -5.70
C GLU A 166 -14.31 18.95 -4.25
N SER A 167 -14.03 17.98 -3.37
CA SER A 167 -13.70 18.20 -1.96
C SER A 167 -12.21 18.50 -1.70
N GLY A 168 -11.36 18.56 -2.75
CA GLY A 168 -9.97 19.01 -2.65
C GLY A 168 -8.93 17.90 -2.57
N ALA A 169 -9.27 16.65 -2.90
CA ALA A 169 -8.26 15.61 -3.04
C ALA A 169 -7.33 15.87 -4.25
N ALA A 170 -6.03 15.66 -4.05
CA ALA A 170 -5.00 15.82 -5.08
C ALA A 170 -4.82 14.59 -5.98
N ALA A 171 -5.28 13.42 -5.56
CA ALA A 171 -5.33 12.18 -6.36
C ALA A 171 -6.31 11.19 -5.73
N VAL A 172 -6.73 10.19 -6.52
CA VAL A 172 -7.56 9.08 -6.06
C VAL A 172 -6.98 7.74 -6.48
N ALA A 173 -6.86 6.79 -5.52
CA ALA A 173 -6.47 5.42 -5.78
C ALA A 173 -7.71 4.51 -5.76
N VAL A 174 -7.92 3.72 -6.82
CA VAL A 174 -9.13 2.91 -7.02
C VAL A 174 -8.78 1.44 -7.06
N HIS A 175 -9.26 0.67 -6.07
CA HIS A 175 -9.21 -0.78 -6.12
C HIS A 175 -10.45 -1.32 -6.85
N GLY A 176 -10.24 -2.05 -7.94
CA GLY A 176 -11.30 -2.57 -8.83
C GLY A 176 -12.16 -3.70 -8.23
N ARG A 177 -12.23 -3.85 -6.91
CA ARG A 177 -13.12 -4.79 -6.20
C ARG A 177 -14.06 -4.08 -5.26
N THR A 178 -15.25 -4.64 -5.07
CA THR A 178 -16.14 -4.18 -3.99
C THR A 178 -15.63 -4.61 -2.61
N ARG A 179 -16.22 -4.04 -1.55
CA ARG A 179 -15.93 -4.47 -0.17
C ARG A 179 -16.28 -5.95 0.03
N GLU A 180 -17.40 -6.40 -0.50
CA GLU A 180 -17.85 -7.79 -0.32
C GLU A 180 -16.98 -8.80 -1.05
N GLN A 181 -16.46 -8.47 -2.21
CA GLN A 181 -15.49 -9.30 -2.90
C GLN A 181 -14.21 -9.50 -2.07
N TYR A 182 -13.87 -8.59 -1.20
CA TYR A 182 -12.65 -8.62 -0.40
C TYR A 182 -11.40 -8.76 -1.28
N TYR A 183 -10.98 -10.01 -1.59
CA TYR A 183 -9.91 -10.36 -2.53
C TYR A 183 -10.31 -11.47 -3.51
N SER A 184 -11.57 -11.92 -3.50
CA SER A 184 -12.07 -12.96 -4.39
C SER A 184 -12.31 -12.45 -5.80
N GLY A 185 -12.36 -13.35 -6.76
CA GLY A 185 -12.55 -13.02 -8.18
C GLY A 185 -11.42 -12.19 -8.76
N THR A 186 -11.69 -11.42 -9.78
CA THR A 186 -10.77 -10.50 -10.48
C THR A 186 -11.12 -9.05 -10.18
N ALA A 187 -10.12 -8.16 -10.17
CA ALA A 187 -10.34 -6.73 -10.10
C ALA A 187 -10.95 -6.24 -11.43
N ASP A 188 -12.00 -5.48 -11.34
CA ASP A 188 -12.64 -4.81 -12.47
C ASP A 188 -11.82 -3.57 -12.85
N TRP A 189 -11.08 -3.66 -13.94
CA TRP A 189 -10.27 -2.55 -14.41
C TRP A 189 -11.10 -1.54 -15.22
N ASP A 190 -12.27 -1.91 -15.72
CA ASP A 190 -13.14 -0.99 -16.47
C ASP A 190 -13.67 0.12 -15.56
N ILE A 191 -13.91 -0.16 -14.27
CA ILE A 191 -14.28 0.90 -13.33
C ILE A 191 -13.15 1.92 -13.14
N ILE A 192 -11.88 1.49 -13.21
CA ILE A 192 -10.72 2.40 -13.14
C ILE A 192 -10.69 3.30 -14.37
N THR A 193 -10.97 2.73 -15.57
CA THR A 193 -11.12 3.48 -16.81
C THR A 193 -12.21 4.55 -16.69
N GLN A 194 -13.40 4.16 -16.18
CA GLN A 194 -14.52 5.08 -15.99
C GLN A 194 -14.18 6.21 -15.02
N VAL A 195 -13.48 5.91 -13.91
CA VAL A 195 -13.01 6.93 -12.98
C VAL A 195 -12.01 7.87 -13.68
N LYS A 196 -11.04 7.32 -14.43
CA LYS A 196 -10.05 8.14 -15.16
C LYS A 196 -10.68 9.11 -16.15
N GLN A 197 -11.75 8.69 -16.81
CA GLN A 197 -12.49 9.55 -17.73
C GLN A 197 -13.36 10.62 -17.03
N ALA A 198 -13.69 10.40 -15.75
CA ALA A 198 -14.64 11.22 -15.01
C ALA A 198 -14.00 12.34 -14.19
N VAL A 199 -12.68 12.26 -13.88
CA VAL A 199 -11.98 13.24 -13.06
C VAL A 199 -10.72 13.77 -13.73
N LYS A 200 -10.23 14.93 -13.27
CA LYS A 200 -9.02 15.59 -13.79
C LYS A 200 -7.79 15.34 -12.89
N ILE A 201 -8.00 15.01 -11.62
CA ILE A 201 -6.92 14.65 -10.71
C ILE A 201 -6.31 13.30 -11.11
N PRO A 202 -5.05 13.03 -10.77
CA PRO A 202 -4.41 11.74 -11.02
C PRO A 202 -5.23 10.56 -10.46
N VAL A 203 -5.37 9.52 -11.29
CA VAL A 203 -6.03 8.26 -10.91
C VAL A 203 -4.99 7.16 -10.82
N ILE A 204 -4.93 6.50 -9.68
CA ILE A 204 -4.00 5.41 -9.38
C ILE A 204 -4.77 4.10 -9.42
N GLY A 205 -4.46 3.24 -10.40
CA GLY A 205 -5.08 1.94 -10.56
C GLY A 205 -4.54 0.92 -9.56
N ASN A 206 -5.43 0.15 -8.93
CA ASN A 206 -5.06 -0.89 -7.97
C ASN A 206 -5.88 -2.16 -8.17
N GLY A 207 -5.22 -3.31 -8.05
CA GLY A 207 -5.81 -4.65 -8.10
C GLY A 207 -5.18 -5.54 -9.16
N ASP A 208 -4.79 -6.75 -8.74
CA ASP A 208 -4.29 -7.86 -9.57
C ASP A 208 -3.01 -7.56 -10.39
N VAL A 209 -2.23 -6.59 -9.96
CA VAL A 209 -0.87 -6.40 -10.46
C VAL A 209 0.06 -7.33 -9.68
N VAL A 210 0.57 -8.37 -10.35
CA VAL A 210 1.38 -9.45 -9.78
C VAL A 210 2.72 -9.64 -10.51
N ASP A 211 2.90 -8.98 -11.65
CA ASP A 211 4.08 -9.00 -12.49
C ASP A 211 4.11 -7.80 -13.46
N ALA A 212 5.18 -7.66 -14.21
CA ALA A 212 5.35 -6.60 -15.19
C ALA A 212 4.27 -6.64 -16.28
N ALA A 213 3.89 -7.83 -16.74
CA ALA A 213 2.89 -7.98 -17.79
C ALA A 213 1.48 -7.50 -17.35
N SER A 214 1.08 -7.81 -16.11
CA SER A 214 -0.19 -7.32 -15.55
C SER A 214 -0.17 -5.81 -15.32
N ALA A 215 1.00 -5.24 -14.97
CA ALA A 215 1.16 -3.79 -14.84
C ALA A 215 0.97 -3.07 -16.19
N LEU A 216 1.64 -3.56 -17.25
CA LEU A 216 1.48 -3.02 -18.61
C LEU A 216 0.03 -3.06 -19.05
N ARG A 217 -0.63 -4.22 -18.93
CA ARG A 217 -2.05 -4.36 -19.30
C ARG A 217 -2.97 -3.41 -18.54
N LEU A 218 -2.71 -3.20 -17.22
CA LEU A 218 -3.53 -2.27 -16.45
C LEU A 218 -3.37 -0.83 -16.97
N PHE A 219 -2.15 -0.37 -17.27
CA PHE A 219 -1.95 0.94 -17.88
C PHE A 219 -2.61 1.06 -19.24
N GLU A 220 -2.42 0.07 -20.13
CA GLU A 220 -2.97 0.07 -21.49
C GLU A 220 -4.51 0.09 -21.48
N GLN A 221 -5.11 -0.73 -20.62
CA GLN A 221 -6.59 -0.83 -20.55
C GLN A 221 -7.21 0.39 -19.90
N THR A 222 -6.60 0.93 -18.84
CA THR A 222 -7.29 1.95 -18.02
C THR A 222 -6.88 3.37 -18.31
N GLY A 223 -5.68 3.58 -18.85
CA GLY A 223 -5.09 4.91 -19.00
C GLY A 223 -4.86 5.64 -17.69
N CYS A 224 -4.82 4.93 -16.54
CA CYS A 224 -4.55 5.52 -15.23
C CYS A 224 -3.16 6.18 -15.19
N ASP A 225 -2.95 7.10 -14.26
CA ASP A 225 -1.72 7.90 -14.18
C ASP A 225 -0.62 7.18 -13.40
N GLY A 226 -0.99 6.30 -12.48
CA GLY A 226 -0.08 5.49 -11.68
C GLY A 226 -0.66 4.12 -11.35
N ILE A 227 0.20 3.20 -10.93
CA ILE A 227 -0.18 1.86 -10.47
C ILE A 227 0.18 1.69 -9.01
N MET A 228 -0.77 1.18 -8.22
CA MET A 228 -0.55 0.80 -6.83
C MET A 228 -0.48 -0.72 -6.71
N VAL A 229 0.68 -1.23 -6.29
CA VAL A 229 0.93 -2.65 -6.10
C VAL A 229 0.69 -3.04 -4.64
N GLY A 230 -0.20 -3.99 -4.42
CA GLY A 230 -0.48 -4.57 -3.10
C GLY A 230 0.12 -5.96 -2.95
N ARG A 231 -0.73 -6.99 -2.97
CA ARG A 231 -0.35 -8.39 -2.74
C ARG A 231 0.77 -8.91 -3.64
N GLY A 232 0.92 -8.35 -4.86
CA GLY A 232 2.02 -8.69 -5.76
C GLY A 232 3.41 -8.37 -5.22
N ALA A 233 3.51 -7.44 -4.25
CA ALA A 233 4.76 -7.12 -3.59
C ALA A 233 5.07 -8.02 -2.37
N GLN A 234 4.10 -8.79 -1.84
CA GLN A 234 4.30 -9.65 -0.67
C GLN A 234 5.32 -10.75 -0.98
N GLY A 235 6.45 -10.74 -0.26
CA GLY A 235 7.57 -11.64 -0.54
C GLY A 235 8.26 -11.39 -1.89
N ASN A 236 7.95 -10.28 -2.54
CA ASN A 236 8.47 -9.91 -3.85
C ASN A 236 8.68 -8.40 -3.99
N PRO A 237 9.56 -7.75 -3.22
CA PRO A 237 9.83 -6.32 -3.39
C PRO A 237 10.44 -6.02 -4.78
N TRP A 238 11.07 -6.99 -5.43
CA TRP A 238 11.65 -6.85 -6.77
C TRP A 238 10.62 -6.54 -7.87
N ILE A 239 9.33 -6.74 -7.60
CA ILE A 239 8.26 -6.44 -8.57
C ILE A 239 8.34 -4.99 -9.08
N PHE A 240 8.82 -4.05 -8.26
CA PHE A 240 8.97 -2.65 -8.68
C PHE A 240 10.04 -2.50 -9.74
N ARG A 241 11.24 -3.09 -9.57
CA ARG A 241 12.31 -3.03 -10.57
C ARG A 241 11.92 -3.75 -11.87
N GLU A 242 11.15 -4.87 -11.76
CA GLU A 242 10.66 -5.61 -12.92
C GLU A 242 9.65 -4.78 -13.73
N ILE A 243 8.70 -4.15 -13.05
CA ILE A 243 7.71 -3.26 -13.69
C ILE A 243 8.40 -2.04 -14.29
N LEU A 244 9.33 -1.40 -13.57
CA LEU A 244 10.10 -0.27 -14.09
C LEU A 244 10.81 -0.61 -15.40
N ALA A 245 11.52 -1.72 -15.44
CA ALA A 245 12.23 -2.16 -16.64
C ALA A 245 11.26 -2.34 -17.83
N ALA A 246 10.10 -2.94 -17.59
CA ALA A 246 9.07 -3.12 -18.61
C ALA A 246 8.48 -1.78 -19.11
N LEU A 247 8.22 -0.85 -18.20
CA LEU A 247 7.68 0.48 -18.54
C LEU A 247 8.69 1.35 -19.30
N GLU A 248 9.98 1.12 -19.08
CA GLU A 248 11.08 1.79 -19.77
C GLU A 248 11.50 1.09 -21.08
N ASP A 249 10.80 0.04 -21.47
CA ASP A 249 11.13 -0.81 -22.65
C ASP A 249 12.55 -1.39 -22.56
N ARG A 250 12.97 -1.73 -21.34
CA ARG A 250 14.25 -2.41 -21.05
C ARG A 250 14.04 -3.91 -20.79
N GLU A 251 15.09 -4.67 -20.89
CA GLU A 251 15.06 -6.08 -20.50
C GLU A 251 14.62 -6.23 -19.05
N ILE A 252 13.58 -7.05 -18.83
CA ILE A 252 13.07 -7.33 -17.49
C ILE A 252 14.10 -8.18 -16.73
N PRO A 253 14.58 -7.72 -15.56
CA PRO A 253 15.52 -8.50 -14.78
C PRO A 253 14.97 -9.89 -14.46
N ALA A 254 15.82 -10.90 -14.50
CA ALA A 254 15.46 -12.24 -14.08
C ALA A 254 14.96 -12.23 -12.62
N ARG A 255 14.08 -13.17 -12.30
CA ARG A 255 13.66 -13.37 -10.92
C ARG A 255 14.87 -13.69 -10.04
N PRO A 256 14.85 -13.28 -8.75
CA PRO A 256 15.97 -13.49 -7.86
C PRO A 256 16.30 -14.99 -7.76
N ASN A 257 17.59 -15.30 -7.85
CA ASN A 257 18.08 -16.63 -7.54
C ASN A 257 18.01 -16.88 -6.01
N ARG A 258 18.31 -18.10 -5.57
CA ARG A 258 18.21 -18.48 -4.16
C ARG A 258 19.09 -17.63 -3.23
N ARG A 259 20.28 -17.27 -3.70
CA ARG A 259 21.21 -16.42 -2.94
C ARG A 259 20.66 -15.02 -2.76
N GLU A 260 20.19 -14.39 -3.82
CA GLU A 260 19.56 -13.06 -3.78
C GLU A 260 18.29 -13.05 -2.90
N LEU A 261 17.51 -14.14 -2.96
CA LEU A 261 16.35 -14.32 -2.10
C LEU A 261 16.75 -14.39 -0.62
N TYR A 262 17.77 -15.17 -0.30
CA TYR A 262 18.31 -15.27 1.06
C TYR A 262 18.82 -13.91 1.55
N GLU A 263 19.63 -13.22 0.75
CA GLU A 263 20.19 -11.90 1.08
C GLU A 263 19.07 -10.88 1.36
N MET A 264 17.99 -10.90 0.58
CA MET A 264 16.81 -10.04 0.82
C MET A 264 16.10 -10.39 2.13
N ILE A 265 15.89 -11.66 2.41
CA ILE A 265 15.27 -12.12 3.66
C ILE A 265 16.11 -11.68 4.87
N VAL A 266 17.42 -11.90 4.82
CA VAL A 266 18.35 -11.47 5.87
C VAL A 266 18.27 -9.96 6.07
N ARG A 267 18.32 -9.19 4.98
CA ARG A 267 18.21 -7.73 5.03
C ARG A 267 16.88 -7.27 5.64
N HIS A 268 15.76 -7.90 5.23
CA HIS A 268 14.44 -7.59 5.80
C HIS A 268 14.40 -7.84 7.31
N ALA A 269 14.90 -9.00 7.74
CA ALA A 269 14.95 -9.35 9.15
C ALA A 269 15.86 -8.40 9.96
N GLN A 270 17.01 -8.02 9.42
CA GLN A 270 17.93 -7.07 10.05
C GLN A 270 17.31 -5.68 10.20
N LEU A 271 16.67 -5.16 9.15
CA LEU A 271 15.94 -3.90 9.21
C LEU A 271 14.81 -3.97 10.24
N SER A 272 14.02 -5.04 10.23
CA SER A 272 12.94 -5.23 11.21
C SER A 272 13.50 -5.28 12.64
N CYS A 273 14.61 -5.98 12.87
CA CYS A 273 15.25 -6.04 14.18
C CYS A 273 15.73 -4.65 14.65
N THR A 274 16.27 -3.84 13.73
CA THR A 274 16.72 -2.47 14.04
C THR A 274 15.58 -1.57 14.53
N TYR A 275 14.40 -1.66 13.91
CA TYR A 275 13.27 -0.78 14.23
C TYR A 275 12.32 -1.32 15.30
N LYS A 276 12.21 -2.64 15.44
CA LYS A 276 11.19 -3.28 16.31
C LYS A 276 11.78 -4.19 17.41
N GLY A 277 13.08 -4.49 17.33
CA GLY A 277 13.75 -5.45 18.21
C GLY A 277 13.49 -6.91 17.79
N GLU A 278 14.32 -7.80 18.31
CA GLU A 278 14.38 -9.22 17.91
C GLU A 278 13.06 -9.96 18.15
N TYR A 279 12.47 -9.82 19.32
CA TYR A 279 11.26 -10.53 19.72
C TYR A 279 10.08 -10.32 18.74
N ILE A 280 9.85 -9.08 18.32
CA ILE A 280 8.79 -8.72 17.37
C ILE A 280 9.17 -9.21 15.98
N THR A 281 10.41 -8.98 15.57
CA THR A 281 10.93 -9.34 14.25
C THR A 281 10.74 -10.82 13.96
N VAL A 282 11.17 -11.71 14.85
CA VAL A 282 11.06 -13.16 14.62
C VAL A 282 9.61 -13.58 14.38
N ARG A 283 8.67 -12.99 15.12
CA ARG A 283 7.23 -13.30 14.97
C ARG A 283 6.64 -12.76 13.67
N GLU A 284 6.98 -11.54 13.32
CA GLU A 284 6.47 -10.91 12.10
C GLU A 284 7.09 -11.48 10.84
N MET A 285 8.38 -11.85 10.89
CA MET A 285 9.07 -12.50 9.77
C MET A 285 8.44 -13.84 9.37
N ARG A 286 7.77 -14.55 10.26
CA ARG A 286 7.08 -15.81 9.93
C ARG A 286 6.14 -15.69 8.74
N LYS A 287 5.34 -14.61 8.68
CA LYS A 287 4.42 -14.34 7.55
C LYS A 287 5.20 -13.93 6.29
N HIS A 288 6.21 -13.07 6.43
CA HIS A 288 7.02 -12.64 5.29
C HIS A 288 7.78 -13.80 4.66
N LEU A 289 8.35 -14.69 5.47
CA LEU A 289 9.02 -15.90 5.01
C LEU A 289 8.08 -16.84 4.27
N ALA A 290 6.82 -16.96 4.75
CA ALA A 290 5.82 -17.74 4.04
C ALA A 290 5.56 -17.21 2.62
N TRP A 291 5.59 -15.88 2.42
CA TRP A 291 5.46 -15.26 1.11
C TRP A 291 6.73 -15.39 0.27
N TYR A 292 7.90 -15.09 0.82
CA TYR A 292 9.19 -15.22 0.12
C TYR A 292 9.44 -16.63 -0.41
N THR A 293 8.96 -17.64 0.31
CA THR A 293 9.18 -19.05 -0.03
C THR A 293 8.04 -19.68 -0.84
N THR A 294 7.06 -18.89 -1.28
CA THR A 294 5.94 -19.39 -2.08
C THR A 294 6.45 -20.00 -3.39
N GLY A 295 6.05 -21.24 -3.67
CA GLY A 295 6.44 -21.95 -4.90
C GLY A 295 7.82 -22.61 -4.86
N LEU A 296 8.61 -22.44 -3.79
CA LEU A 296 9.90 -23.13 -3.66
C LEU A 296 9.72 -24.61 -3.25
N PRO A 297 10.60 -25.50 -3.70
CA PRO A 297 10.69 -26.85 -3.17
C PRO A 297 10.87 -26.82 -1.64
N HIS A 298 10.29 -27.78 -0.95
CA HIS A 298 10.36 -27.90 0.52
C HIS A 298 9.82 -26.71 1.36
N ALA A 299 9.21 -25.70 0.74
CA ALA A 299 8.65 -24.52 1.43
C ALA A 299 7.68 -24.87 2.58
N ALA A 300 6.93 -25.98 2.46
CA ALA A 300 6.02 -26.43 3.52
C ALA A 300 6.77 -26.94 4.77
N ALA A 301 7.89 -27.62 4.61
CA ALA A 301 8.74 -28.09 5.71
C ALA A 301 9.40 -26.88 6.40
N LEU A 302 9.96 -25.96 5.62
CA LEU A 302 10.56 -24.73 6.11
C LEU A 302 9.56 -23.87 6.91
N ARG A 303 8.34 -23.68 6.40
CA ARG A 303 7.29 -22.94 7.11
C ARG A 303 6.91 -23.55 8.47
N ARG A 304 6.95 -24.87 8.60
CA ARG A 304 6.73 -25.52 9.90
C ARG A 304 7.84 -25.22 10.90
N GLN A 305 9.10 -25.26 10.44
CA GLN A 305 10.26 -24.93 11.28
C GLN A 305 10.27 -23.46 11.70
N ILE A 306 10.00 -22.54 10.80
CA ILE A 306 9.96 -21.09 11.07
C ILE A 306 8.97 -20.75 12.19
N ASN A 307 7.86 -21.46 12.30
CA ASN A 307 6.86 -21.19 13.34
C ASN A 307 7.35 -21.51 14.78
N SER A 308 8.37 -22.34 14.93
CA SER A 308 8.98 -22.69 16.22
C SER A 308 10.23 -21.87 16.57
N MET A 309 10.77 -21.07 15.63
CA MET A 309 11.95 -20.25 15.87
C MET A 309 11.62 -19.06 16.78
N GLU A 310 12.47 -18.80 17.76
CA GLU A 310 12.28 -17.74 18.76
C GLU A 310 13.39 -16.68 18.71
N THR A 311 14.52 -16.97 18.06
CA THR A 311 15.68 -16.08 17.96
C THR A 311 16.01 -15.76 16.49
N MET A 312 16.75 -14.66 16.28
CA MET A 312 17.26 -14.30 14.96
C MET A 312 18.29 -15.32 14.46
N GLU A 313 19.06 -15.90 15.35
CA GLU A 313 20.05 -16.94 15.00
C GLU A 313 19.36 -18.17 14.43
N GLU A 314 18.33 -18.68 15.10
CA GLU A 314 17.52 -19.80 14.61
C GLU A 314 16.85 -19.46 13.26
N LEU A 315 16.35 -18.23 13.10
CA LEU A 315 15.74 -17.77 11.87
C LEU A 315 16.76 -17.79 10.71
N MET A 316 17.95 -17.25 10.93
CA MET A 316 19.02 -17.18 9.93
C MET A 316 19.53 -18.58 9.56
N GLU A 317 19.70 -19.46 10.55
CA GLU A 317 20.14 -20.84 10.30
C GLU A 317 19.11 -21.61 9.48
N GLY A 318 17.81 -21.47 9.85
CA GLY A 318 16.72 -22.06 9.06
C GLY A 318 16.65 -21.54 7.63
N MET A 319 17.02 -20.28 7.39
CA MET A 319 17.04 -19.69 6.03
C MET A 319 18.21 -20.19 5.19
N LYS A 320 19.34 -20.61 5.79
CA LYS A 320 20.46 -21.21 5.03
C LYS A 320 20.02 -22.46 4.26
N LEU A 321 19.04 -23.19 4.77
CA LEU A 321 18.44 -24.33 4.06
C LEU A 321 17.87 -23.96 2.68
N LEU A 322 17.52 -22.68 2.45
CA LEU A 322 17.12 -22.19 1.13
C LEU A 322 18.27 -22.19 0.11
N LEU A 323 19.52 -22.12 0.57
CA LEU A 323 20.70 -22.15 -0.30
C LEU A 323 21.07 -23.57 -0.71
N GLU A 324 20.77 -24.55 0.15
CA GLU A 324 21.21 -25.95 -0.01
C GLU A 324 20.18 -26.81 -0.76
N ALA A 325 18.92 -26.37 -0.82
CA ALA A 325 17.82 -27.07 -1.52
C ALA A 325 17.69 -26.64 -2.98
#